data_4046ad81b0931c5a4939719790b53c16
#
_entry.id   4046ad81b0931c5a4939719790b53c16
#
_cell.length_a   1.000
_cell.length_b   1.000
_cell.length_c   1.000
_cell.angle_alpha   90.00
_cell.angle_beta   90.00
_cell.angle_gamma   90.00
#
_symmetry.space_group_name_H-M   'P 1'
#
loop_
_entity.id
_entity.type
_entity.pdbx_description
1 polymer ?
#
loop_
_entity_poly.entity_id
_entity_poly.type
_entity_poly.pdbx_seq_one_letter_code
_entity_poly.pdbx_strand_id
1 'polypeptide(L)'
;MEQSTAYERMMATAREWLAGKSPESLAANSGAQFDAARSVFTIRSFGEEVEIHYPDYSFSPEIDEWHQMSLLHYLNLADGTQPSGEWISLSMMASGMIRGGGFDKMFENLVRTKLGCLPAETVRVACEHMGMQVVGGNADLCVRHDFAPLFPVTMKLWFADPEDDLPGSGRMFVDRSADHFLTIEDTVTLCEYLIVGRLKRELGI
;
A
#
# COMPACT_ATOMS: atom_id res chain seq x y z
N MET A 1 17.54 -19.73 -3.22
CA MET A 1 17.95 -20.12 -1.86
C MET A 1 18.38 -18.90 -1.01
N GLU A 2 19.13 -17.92 -1.53
CA GLU A 2 19.52 -16.72 -0.74
C GLU A 2 18.35 -15.76 -0.42
N GLN A 3 17.38 -15.64 -1.30
CA GLN A 3 16.22 -14.76 -1.11
C GLN A 3 15.29 -15.23 0.03
N SER A 4 15.07 -16.54 0.16
CA SER A 4 14.29 -17.15 1.25
C SER A 4 14.90 -16.84 2.62
N THR A 5 16.23 -16.92 2.76
CA THR A 5 16.92 -16.64 4.02
C THR A 5 16.90 -15.16 4.43
N ALA A 6 16.89 -14.22 3.47
CA ALA A 6 16.79 -12.80 3.78
C ALA A 6 15.38 -12.44 4.25
N TYR A 7 14.35 -12.91 3.56
CA TYR A 7 12.96 -12.71 3.94
C TYR A 7 12.66 -13.29 5.33
N GLU A 8 13.08 -14.55 5.60
CA GLU A 8 12.90 -15.18 6.90
C GLU A 8 13.50 -14.36 8.06
N ARG A 9 14.68 -13.75 7.85
CA ARG A 9 15.30 -12.86 8.84
C ARG A 9 14.51 -11.59 9.04
N MET A 10 14.02 -10.97 7.97
CA MET A 10 13.19 -9.77 8.05
C MET A 10 11.90 -10.04 8.80
N MET A 11 11.23 -11.16 8.52
CA MET A 11 10.03 -11.60 9.22
C MET A 11 10.27 -11.90 10.69
N ALA A 12 11.41 -12.54 11.02
CA ALA A 12 11.79 -12.78 12.41
C ALA A 12 11.98 -11.46 13.17
N THR A 13 12.68 -10.50 12.56
CA THR A 13 12.86 -9.15 13.14
C THR A 13 11.53 -8.43 13.32
N ALA A 14 10.64 -8.48 12.34
CA ALA A 14 9.31 -7.85 12.44
C ALA A 14 8.47 -8.45 13.59
N ARG A 15 8.55 -9.78 13.78
CA ARG A 15 7.91 -10.46 14.90
C ARG A 15 8.54 -10.08 16.26
N GLU A 16 9.86 -9.95 16.31
CA GLU A 16 10.57 -9.48 17.52
C GLU A 16 10.13 -8.08 17.94
N TRP A 17 9.89 -7.15 17.00
CA TRP A 17 9.39 -5.81 17.31
C TRP A 17 7.98 -5.80 17.91
N LEU A 18 7.18 -6.81 17.59
CA LEU A 18 5.83 -6.98 18.14
C LEU A 18 5.83 -7.74 19.46
N ALA A 19 6.92 -8.47 19.78
CA ALA A 19 7.01 -9.27 20.99
C ALA A 19 6.85 -8.41 22.24
N GLY A 20 6.00 -8.84 23.15
CA GLY A 20 5.72 -8.15 24.42
C GLY A 20 4.79 -6.94 24.33
N LYS A 21 4.33 -6.57 23.13
CA LYS A 21 3.27 -5.55 22.98
C LYS A 21 1.91 -6.18 23.28
N SER A 22 1.01 -5.40 23.92
CA SER A 22 -0.37 -5.84 24.16
C SER A 22 -1.12 -5.96 22.83
N PRO A 23 -1.74 -7.12 22.54
CA PRO A 23 -2.52 -7.30 21.33
C PRO A 23 -3.72 -6.34 21.26
N GLU A 24 -4.31 -5.97 22.39
CA GLU A 24 -5.42 -5.01 22.45
C GLU A 24 -4.93 -3.61 22.04
N SER A 25 -3.71 -3.23 22.46
CA SER A 25 -3.11 -1.94 22.06
C SER A 25 -2.74 -1.93 20.58
N LEU A 26 -2.18 -3.03 20.06
CA LEU A 26 -1.89 -3.17 18.63
C LEU A 26 -3.16 -3.04 17.79
N ALA A 27 -4.23 -3.71 18.19
CA ALA A 27 -5.52 -3.63 17.51
C ALA A 27 -6.10 -2.21 17.54
N ALA A 28 -6.15 -1.58 18.72
CA ALA A 28 -6.69 -0.23 18.89
C ALA A 28 -5.92 0.81 18.05
N ASN A 29 -4.60 0.69 17.99
CA ASN A 29 -3.75 1.64 17.27
C ASN A 29 -3.78 1.45 15.75
N SER A 30 -3.99 0.22 15.28
CA SER A 30 -3.97 -0.11 13.84
C SER A 30 -5.35 -0.10 13.19
N GLY A 31 -6.43 -0.03 13.97
CA GLY A 31 -7.78 -0.23 13.47
C GLY A 31 -8.11 -1.69 13.13
N ALA A 32 -7.24 -2.64 13.49
CA ALA A 32 -7.54 -4.07 13.43
C ALA A 32 -8.50 -4.47 14.56
N GLN A 33 -9.17 -5.61 14.41
CA GLN A 33 -9.94 -6.24 15.49
C GLN A 33 -9.09 -7.36 16.11
N PHE A 34 -9.16 -7.54 17.42
CA PHE A 34 -8.50 -8.65 18.11
C PHE A 34 -9.52 -9.50 18.83
N ASP A 35 -9.59 -10.76 18.46
CA ASP A 35 -10.39 -11.80 19.16
C ASP A 35 -9.49 -12.51 20.16
N ALA A 36 -9.64 -12.18 21.44
CA ALA A 36 -8.85 -12.77 22.52
C ALA A 36 -9.14 -14.27 22.73
N ALA A 37 -10.35 -14.76 22.39
CA ALA A 37 -10.70 -16.18 22.54
C ALA A 37 -10.01 -17.04 21.47
N ARG A 38 -9.82 -16.50 20.27
CA ARG A 38 -9.13 -17.15 19.16
C ARG A 38 -7.64 -16.77 19.10
N SER A 39 -7.23 -15.73 19.81
CA SER A 39 -5.90 -15.12 19.70
C SER A 39 -5.57 -14.70 18.27
N VAL A 40 -6.49 -13.98 17.60
CA VAL A 40 -6.38 -13.60 16.18
C VAL A 40 -6.69 -12.13 15.99
N PHE A 41 -5.82 -11.43 15.24
CA PHE A 41 -6.16 -10.15 14.66
C PHE A 41 -6.89 -10.35 13.33
N THR A 42 -7.96 -9.61 13.10
CA THR A 42 -8.59 -9.46 11.79
C THR A 42 -8.34 -8.04 11.28
N ILE A 43 -7.70 -7.92 10.14
CA ILE A 43 -7.41 -6.64 9.52
C ILE A 43 -7.91 -6.63 8.07
N ARG A 44 -8.59 -5.56 7.67
CA ARG A 44 -8.98 -5.38 6.28
C ARG A 44 -7.82 -4.75 5.51
N SER A 45 -7.30 -5.48 4.53
CA SER A 45 -6.19 -5.03 3.69
C SER A 45 -6.50 -5.22 2.22
N PHE A 46 -6.36 -4.16 1.44
CA PHE A 46 -6.72 -4.15 0.00
C PHE A 46 -8.14 -4.66 -0.28
N GLY A 47 -9.07 -4.38 0.64
CA GLY A 47 -10.47 -4.78 0.54
C GLY A 47 -10.78 -6.19 1.02
N GLU A 48 -9.78 -7.00 1.35
CA GLU A 48 -9.90 -8.39 1.85
C GLU A 48 -9.64 -8.47 3.35
N GLU A 49 -10.26 -9.43 4.02
CA GLU A 49 -9.98 -9.72 5.42
C GLU A 49 -8.78 -10.67 5.52
N VAL A 50 -7.81 -10.28 6.35
CA VAL A 50 -6.61 -11.06 6.65
C VAL A 50 -6.59 -11.35 8.15
N GLU A 51 -6.45 -12.61 8.52
CA GLU A 51 -6.24 -13.03 9.90
C GLU A 51 -4.74 -13.15 10.19
N ILE A 52 -4.30 -12.59 11.33
CA ILE A 52 -2.93 -12.69 11.82
C ILE A 52 -2.98 -13.32 13.21
N HIS A 53 -2.41 -14.50 13.35
CA HIS A 53 -2.46 -15.29 14.57
C HIS A 53 -1.44 -14.81 15.61
N TYR A 54 -1.89 -14.58 16.83
CA TYR A 54 -1.03 -14.21 17.95
C TYR A 54 -0.71 -15.47 18.78
N PRO A 55 0.52 -15.66 19.26
CA PRO A 55 1.64 -14.72 19.27
C PRO A 55 2.69 -14.91 18.16
N ASP A 56 2.50 -15.84 17.24
CA ASP A 56 3.49 -16.22 16.21
C ASP A 56 3.41 -15.36 14.94
N TYR A 57 2.33 -14.56 14.81
CA TYR A 57 2.06 -13.68 13.68
C TYR A 57 2.09 -14.40 12.33
N SER A 58 1.55 -15.63 12.29
CA SER A 58 1.27 -16.34 11.04
C SER A 58 -0.02 -15.81 10.40
N PHE A 59 -0.17 -15.97 9.08
CA PHE A 59 -1.24 -15.39 8.28
C PHE A 59 -2.24 -16.42 7.78
N SER A 60 -3.52 -16.06 7.74
CA SER A 60 -4.58 -16.85 7.12
C SER A 60 -5.59 -15.92 6.41
N PRO A 61 -5.88 -16.12 5.11
CA PRO A 61 -5.16 -17.02 4.21
C PRO A 61 -3.68 -16.62 4.05
N GLU A 62 -2.87 -17.49 3.48
CA GLU A 62 -1.50 -17.13 3.10
C GLU A 62 -1.53 -16.04 2.02
N ILE A 63 -0.78 -14.98 2.24
CA ILE A 63 -0.68 -13.83 1.33
C ILE A 63 0.76 -13.61 0.91
N ASP A 64 0.97 -12.76 -0.09
CA ASP A 64 2.29 -12.39 -0.60
C ASP A 64 3.26 -11.97 0.52
N GLU A 65 4.53 -12.39 0.42
CA GLU A 65 5.57 -12.16 1.43
C GLU A 65 5.77 -10.67 1.77
N TRP A 66 5.75 -9.78 0.76
CA TRP A 66 5.85 -8.33 0.96
C TRP A 66 4.62 -7.77 1.67
N HIS A 67 3.45 -8.36 1.38
CA HIS A 67 2.21 -7.98 2.04
C HIS A 67 2.22 -8.37 3.53
N GLN A 68 2.66 -9.61 3.85
CA GLN A 68 2.84 -10.06 5.23
C GLN A 68 3.77 -9.12 6.01
N MET A 69 4.95 -8.82 5.45
CA MET A 69 5.93 -7.96 6.09
C MET A 69 5.37 -6.54 6.31
N SER A 70 4.73 -5.95 5.30
CA SER A 70 4.14 -4.62 5.40
C SER A 70 3.04 -4.55 6.47
N LEU A 71 2.23 -5.61 6.63
CA LEU A 71 1.21 -5.67 7.69
C LEU A 71 1.82 -5.79 9.09
N LEU A 72 2.92 -6.55 9.27
CA LEU A 72 3.61 -6.60 10.57
C LEU A 72 4.26 -5.26 10.93
N HIS A 73 4.87 -4.58 9.96
CA HIS A 73 5.42 -3.23 10.17
C HIS A 73 4.31 -2.23 10.50
N TYR A 74 3.20 -2.29 9.79
CA TYR A 74 2.02 -1.48 10.07
C TYR A 74 1.48 -1.71 11.49
N LEU A 75 1.28 -2.95 11.92
CA LEU A 75 0.87 -3.28 13.29
C LEU A 75 1.85 -2.75 14.33
N ASN A 76 3.16 -2.84 14.03
CA ASN A 76 4.20 -2.40 14.95
C ASN A 76 4.27 -0.88 15.11
N LEU A 77 4.10 -0.12 14.03
CA LEU A 77 4.30 1.33 13.98
C LEU A 77 3.02 2.11 14.28
N ALA A 78 1.84 1.54 13.99
CA ALA A 78 0.56 2.21 14.18
C ALA A 78 0.42 2.74 15.62
N ASP A 79 0.12 4.02 15.74
CA ASP A 79 -0.01 4.73 17.03
C ASP A 79 -1.44 5.27 17.30
N GLY A 80 -2.40 4.92 16.44
CA GLY A 80 -3.80 5.34 16.56
C GLY A 80 -4.12 6.68 15.92
N THR A 81 -3.15 7.34 15.30
CA THR A 81 -3.38 8.58 14.53
C THR A 81 -4.42 8.31 13.44
N GLN A 82 -5.39 9.21 13.30
CA GLN A 82 -6.42 9.09 12.26
C GLN A 82 -5.94 9.74 10.96
N PRO A 83 -6.34 9.20 9.79
CA PRO A 83 -6.06 9.84 8.51
C PRO A 83 -6.57 11.29 8.48
N SER A 84 -5.71 12.20 8.03
CA SER A 84 -6.00 13.64 7.97
C SER A 84 -6.91 14.03 6.81
N GLY A 85 -6.97 13.19 5.76
CA GLY A 85 -7.59 13.50 4.48
C GLY A 85 -6.72 14.37 3.56
N GLU A 86 -5.53 14.76 3.99
CA GLU A 86 -4.58 15.52 3.18
C GLU A 86 -3.65 14.56 2.42
N TRP A 87 -3.63 14.67 1.10
CA TRP A 87 -2.83 13.82 0.23
C TRP A 87 -1.45 14.42 -0.02
N ILE A 88 -0.41 13.65 0.25
CA ILE A 88 0.98 14.01 -0.02
C ILE A 88 1.62 12.98 -0.95
N SER A 89 2.58 13.42 -1.79
CA SER A 89 3.42 12.49 -2.55
C SER A 89 4.39 11.76 -1.62
N LEU A 90 4.91 10.61 -2.07
CA LEU A 90 5.85 9.83 -1.26
C LEU A 90 7.13 10.60 -0.95
N SER A 91 7.55 11.51 -1.84
CA SER A 91 8.70 12.40 -1.61
C SER A 91 8.50 13.38 -0.44
N MET A 92 7.26 13.61 -0.01
CA MET A 92 6.92 14.51 1.11
C MET A 92 6.81 13.80 2.46
N MET A 93 6.90 12.47 2.51
CA MET A 93 7.00 11.70 3.75
C MET A 93 8.32 12.00 4.48
N ALA A 94 8.40 11.70 5.76
CA ALA A 94 9.64 11.79 6.53
C ALA A 94 10.75 10.99 5.82
N SER A 95 11.91 11.63 5.61
CA SER A 95 13.03 11.07 4.84
C SER A 95 12.72 10.66 3.38
N GLY A 96 11.56 11.07 2.85
CA GLY A 96 11.04 10.65 1.54
C GLY A 96 11.73 11.30 0.33
N MET A 97 12.55 12.35 0.52
CA MET A 97 13.10 13.14 -0.58
C MET A 97 13.84 12.30 -1.64
N ILE A 98 14.65 11.33 -1.23
CA ILE A 98 15.43 10.48 -2.15
C ILE A 98 14.60 9.27 -2.58
N ARG A 99 14.18 8.43 -1.64
CA ARG A 99 13.52 7.15 -1.91
C ARG A 99 12.11 7.36 -2.51
N GLY A 100 11.30 8.19 -1.84
CA GLY A 100 9.97 8.56 -2.33
C GLY A 100 10.04 9.36 -3.63
N GLY A 101 10.96 10.32 -3.75
CA GLY A 101 11.18 11.06 -5.00
C GLY A 101 11.64 10.18 -6.17
N GLY A 102 12.40 9.11 -5.89
CA GLY A 102 12.73 8.07 -6.87
C GLY A 102 11.49 7.32 -7.36
N PHE A 103 10.64 6.91 -6.43
CA PHE A 103 9.37 6.26 -6.75
C PHE A 103 8.43 7.19 -7.55
N ASP A 104 8.24 8.44 -7.12
CA ASP A 104 7.38 9.42 -7.80
C ASP A 104 7.77 9.55 -9.29
N LYS A 105 9.08 9.67 -9.57
CA LYS A 105 9.61 9.74 -10.95
C LYS A 105 9.41 8.43 -11.73
N MET A 106 9.64 7.30 -11.09
CA MET A 106 9.44 5.97 -11.69
C MET A 106 7.97 5.78 -12.08
N PHE A 107 7.06 6.11 -11.18
CA PHE A 107 5.63 5.99 -11.43
C PHE A 107 5.16 6.94 -12.54
N GLU A 108 5.57 8.21 -12.51
CA GLU A 108 5.26 9.18 -13.59
C GLU A 108 5.77 8.68 -14.94
N ASN A 109 6.99 8.14 -15.00
CA ASN A 109 7.53 7.58 -16.23
C ASN A 109 6.74 6.35 -16.71
N LEU A 110 6.31 5.47 -15.80
CA LEU A 110 5.45 4.32 -16.12
C LEU A 110 4.13 4.77 -16.72
N VAL A 111 3.49 5.79 -16.15
CA VAL A 111 2.24 6.33 -16.69
C VAL A 111 2.48 6.93 -18.06
N ARG A 112 3.49 7.77 -18.20
CA ARG A 112 3.82 8.43 -19.47
C ARG A 112 4.11 7.45 -20.60
N THR A 113 4.78 6.32 -20.32
CA THR A 113 5.27 5.40 -21.37
C THR A 113 4.39 4.18 -21.57
N LYS A 114 3.51 3.86 -20.62
CA LYS A 114 2.68 2.65 -20.66
C LYS A 114 1.25 2.87 -20.20
N LEU A 115 1.02 3.12 -18.92
CA LEU A 115 -0.35 3.16 -18.36
C LEU A 115 -1.22 4.24 -19.02
N GLY A 116 -0.69 5.44 -19.19
CA GLY A 116 -1.40 6.56 -19.79
C GLY A 116 -1.61 6.44 -21.29
N CYS A 117 -0.95 5.46 -21.94
CA CYS A 117 -1.16 5.14 -23.36
C CYS A 117 -2.26 4.09 -23.59
N LEU A 118 -2.77 3.47 -22.51
CA LEU A 118 -3.87 2.52 -22.58
C LEU A 118 -5.22 3.27 -22.59
N PRO A 119 -6.29 2.66 -23.12
CA PRO A 119 -7.63 3.21 -22.96
C PRO A 119 -7.97 3.38 -21.47
N ALA A 120 -8.47 4.54 -21.08
CA ALA A 120 -8.83 4.85 -19.68
C ALA A 120 -9.71 3.78 -19.05
N GLU A 121 -10.70 3.28 -19.82
CA GLU A 121 -11.62 2.23 -19.39
C GLU A 121 -10.89 0.91 -19.04
N THR A 122 -9.89 0.53 -19.83
CA THR A 122 -9.08 -0.68 -19.56
C THR A 122 -8.36 -0.59 -18.22
N VAL A 123 -7.75 0.57 -17.94
CA VAL A 123 -7.06 0.80 -16.68
C VAL A 123 -8.04 0.89 -15.49
N ARG A 124 -9.20 1.52 -15.70
CA ARG A 124 -10.27 1.60 -14.70
C ARG A 124 -10.75 0.20 -14.28
N VAL A 125 -11.09 -0.65 -15.27
CA VAL A 125 -11.54 -2.03 -15.01
C VAL A 125 -10.47 -2.82 -14.26
N ALA A 126 -9.20 -2.73 -14.65
CA ALA A 126 -8.10 -3.39 -13.94
C ALA A 126 -7.97 -2.92 -12.48
N CYS A 127 -8.11 -1.62 -12.22
CA CYS A 127 -8.12 -1.07 -10.86
C CYS A 127 -9.30 -1.63 -10.04
N GLU A 128 -10.50 -1.69 -10.63
CA GLU A 128 -11.69 -2.23 -9.96
C GLU A 128 -11.56 -3.72 -9.65
N HIS A 129 -10.99 -4.51 -10.56
CA HIS A 129 -10.69 -5.93 -10.32
C HIS A 129 -9.71 -6.14 -9.16
N MET A 130 -8.81 -5.18 -8.93
CA MET A 130 -7.91 -5.18 -7.77
C MET A 130 -8.59 -4.69 -6.48
N GLY A 131 -9.88 -4.37 -6.50
CA GLY A 131 -10.61 -3.85 -5.33
C GLY A 131 -10.40 -2.35 -5.07
N MET A 132 -9.80 -1.60 -6.01
CA MET A 132 -9.69 -0.16 -5.90
C MET A 132 -11.04 0.51 -6.11
N GLN A 133 -11.28 1.59 -5.38
CA GLN A 133 -12.49 2.39 -5.49
C GLN A 133 -12.22 3.63 -6.33
N VAL A 134 -13.07 3.87 -7.33
CA VAL A 134 -13.04 5.15 -8.06
C VAL A 134 -13.55 6.24 -7.13
N VAL A 135 -12.76 7.29 -6.98
CA VAL A 135 -13.07 8.44 -6.12
C VAL A 135 -13.06 9.74 -6.92
N GLY A 136 -13.70 10.78 -6.40
CA GLY A 136 -13.68 12.10 -7.04
C GLY A 136 -12.28 12.72 -7.03
N GLY A 137 -11.93 13.43 -8.09
CA GLY A 137 -10.64 14.12 -8.21
C GLY A 137 -10.52 14.93 -9.50
N ASN A 138 -9.43 15.67 -9.64
CA ASN A 138 -9.10 16.49 -10.81
C ASN A 138 -8.19 15.72 -11.78
N ALA A 139 -8.51 14.45 -12.07
CA ALA A 139 -7.79 13.58 -12.99
C ALA A 139 -8.79 12.80 -13.83
N ASP A 140 -8.35 12.21 -14.94
CA ASP A 140 -9.21 11.39 -15.78
C ASP A 140 -9.64 10.11 -15.06
N LEU A 141 -8.73 9.57 -14.24
CA LEU A 141 -9.02 8.48 -13.33
C LEU A 141 -8.37 8.75 -11.98
N CYS A 142 -9.18 8.74 -10.93
CA CYS A 142 -8.71 8.81 -9.54
C CYS A 142 -9.23 7.60 -8.79
N VAL A 143 -8.33 6.78 -8.25
CA VAL A 143 -8.66 5.56 -7.51
C VAL A 143 -8.00 5.55 -6.15
N ARG A 144 -8.71 4.98 -5.17
CA ARG A 144 -8.23 4.76 -3.81
C ARG A 144 -8.15 3.27 -3.52
N HIS A 145 -7.08 2.86 -2.87
CA HIS A 145 -6.89 1.52 -2.37
C HIS A 145 -6.40 1.57 -0.92
N ASP A 146 -7.20 1.10 0.01
CA ASP A 146 -6.82 1.10 1.42
C ASP A 146 -5.94 -0.12 1.70
N PHE A 147 -4.64 0.13 1.94
CA PHE A 147 -3.72 -0.94 2.34
C PHE A 147 -4.13 -1.54 3.68
N ALA A 148 -4.51 -0.68 4.62
CA ALA A 148 -4.96 -1.06 5.95
C ALA A 148 -5.98 0.00 6.42
N PRO A 149 -6.71 -0.21 7.53
CA PRO A 149 -7.81 0.67 7.94
C PRO A 149 -7.45 2.15 8.05
N LEU A 150 -6.21 2.46 8.43
CA LEU A 150 -5.74 3.84 8.60
C LEU A 150 -4.69 4.26 7.57
N PHE A 151 -4.48 3.44 6.51
CA PHE A 151 -3.47 3.70 5.49
C PHE A 151 -4.05 3.70 4.06
N PRO A 152 -4.72 4.79 3.66
CA PRO A 152 -5.22 4.94 2.30
C PRO A 152 -4.10 5.32 1.33
N VAL A 153 -4.12 4.71 0.15
CA VAL A 153 -3.28 5.07 -1.00
C VAL A 153 -4.19 5.56 -2.13
N THR A 154 -3.87 6.68 -2.75
CA THR A 154 -4.62 7.25 -3.86
C THR A 154 -3.74 7.36 -5.09
N MET A 155 -4.25 6.96 -6.24
CA MET A 155 -3.58 7.08 -7.52
C MET A 155 -4.41 8.00 -8.43
N LYS A 156 -3.75 8.99 -9.06
CA LYS A 156 -4.31 9.87 -10.07
C LYS A 156 -3.63 9.63 -11.39
N LEU A 157 -4.41 9.47 -12.44
CA LEU A 157 -3.94 9.25 -13.81
C LEU A 157 -4.61 10.26 -14.75
N TRP A 158 -3.81 10.85 -15.62
CA TRP A 158 -4.21 11.58 -16.80
C TRP A 158 -3.73 10.79 -17.99
N PHE A 159 -4.64 10.48 -18.91
CA PHE A 159 -4.32 9.69 -20.10
C PHE A 159 -3.75 10.56 -21.21
N ALA A 160 -2.96 9.95 -22.07
CA ALA A 160 -2.40 10.67 -23.23
C ALA A 160 -3.52 11.14 -24.16
N ASP A 161 -3.40 12.35 -24.64
CA ASP A 161 -4.23 12.89 -25.69
C ASP A 161 -3.38 13.14 -26.94
N PRO A 162 -3.44 12.21 -27.94
CA PRO A 162 -2.67 12.35 -29.17
C PRO A 162 -3.10 13.53 -30.05
N GLU A 163 -4.35 14.02 -29.90
CA GLU A 163 -4.83 15.14 -30.70
C GLU A 163 -4.19 16.47 -30.26
N ASP A 164 -3.96 16.59 -28.93
CA ASP A 164 -3.32 17.77 -28.35
C ASP A 164 -1.81 17.57 -28.05
N ASP A 165 -1.22 16.44 -28.50
CA ASP A 165 0.20 16.07 -28.23
C ASP A 165 0.54 16.06 -26.71
N LEU A 166 -0.44 15.68 -25.88
CA LEU A 166 -0.27 15.61 -24.44
C LEU A 166 0.09 14.18 -24.01
N PRO A 167 1.26 13.98 -23.37
CA PRO A 167 1.62 12.67 -22.83
C PRO A 167 0.80 12.35 -21.57
N GLY A 168 0.59 11.06 -21.31
CA GLY A 168 0.01 10.62 -20.06
C GLY A 168 0.86 11.03 -18.86
N SER A 169 0.23 11.31 -17.74
CA SER A 169 0.85 11.68 -16.48
C SER A 169 0.17 10.98 -15.32
N GLY A 170 0.85 10.77 -14.21
CA GLY A 170 0.25 10.16 -13.03
C GLY A 170 1.03 10.38 -11.77
N ARG A 171 0.30 10.32 -10.66
CA ARG A 171 0.88 10.44 -9.32
C ARG A 171 0.21 9.51 -8.34
N MET A 172 1.01 9.03 -7.40
CA MET A 172 0.53 8.27 -6.26
C MET A 172 0.66 9.12 -4.99
N PHE A 173 -0.33 9.01 -4.13
CA PHE A 173 -0.42 9.78 -2.89
C PHE A 173 -0.71 8.85 -1.73
N VAL A 174 -0.20 9.23 -0.57
CA VAL A 174 -0.61 8.70 0.72
C VAL A 174 -1.23 9.81 1.57
N ASP A 175 -1.90 9.47 2.65
CA ASP A 175 -2.34 10.47 3.62
C ASP A 175 -1.14 11.04 4.37
N ARG A 176 -1.20 12.32 4.77
CA ARG A 176 -0.14 12.97 5.56
C ARG A 176 0.20 12.24 6.86
N SER A 177 -0.74 11.47 7.39
CA SER A 177 -0.51 10.62 8.57
C SER A 177 0.32 9.35 8.30
N ALA A 178 0.72 9.09 7.04
CA ALA A 178 1.39 7.85 6.63
C ALA A 178 2.62 7.49 7.50
N ASP A 179 3.39 8.49 7.93
CA ASP A 179 4.59 8.32 8.78
C ASP A 179 4.29 7.73 10.17
N HIS A 180 3.01 7.73 10.62
CA HIS A 180 2.56 7.09 11.85
C HIS A 180 2.33 5.57 11.71
N PHE A 181 2.43 5.04 10.50
CA PHE A 181 2.06 3.65 10.20
C PHE A 181 3.14 2.87 9.48
N LEU A 182 3.87 3.49 8.57
CA LEU A 182 4.91 2.86 7.77
C LEU A 182 6.09 3.83 7.55
N THR A 183 7.29 3.27 7.45
CA THR A 183 8.44 4.05 6.98
C THR A 183 8.33 4.34 5.49
N ILE A 184 9.14 5.26 4.98
CA ILE A 184 9.22 5.53 3.54
C ILE A 184 9.64 4.29 2.74
N GLU A 185 10.53 3.45 3.29
CA GLU A 185 10.96 2.21 2.63
C GLU A 185 9.81 1.22 2.50
N ASP A 186 9.03 1.03 3.57
CA ASP A 186 7.85 0.17 3.57
C ASP A 186 6.79 0.70 2.59
N THR A 187 6.53 2.01 2.61
CA THR A 187 5.55 2.67 1.75
C THR A 187 5.92 2.54 0.27
N VAL A 188 7.19 2.74 -0.08
CA VAL A 188 7.65 2.55 -1.46
C VAL A 188 7.54 1.09 -1.87
N THR A 189 7.93 0.14 -1.01
CA THR A 189 7.80 -1.30 -1.27
C THR A 189 6.35 -1.68 -1.52
N LEU A 190 5.44 -1.23 -0.65
CA LEU A 190 4.00 -1.43 -0.79
C LEU A 190 3.49 -0.88 -2.14
N CYS A 191 3.79 0.37 -2.45
CA CYS A 191 3.31 1.01 -3.69
C CYS A 191 3.90 0.35 -4.94
N GLU A 192 5.20 0.00 -4.93
CA GLU A 192 5.90 -0.56 -6.08
C GLU A 192 5.48 -2.02 -6.34
N TYR A 193 5.50 -2.89 -5.33
CA TYR A 193 5.26 -4.32 -5.51
C TYR A 193 3.79 -4.71 -5.38
N LEU A 194 3.09 -4.20 -4.36
CA LEU A 194 1.72 -4.64 -4.07
C LEU A 194 0.66 -3.87 -4.86
N ILE A 195 0.92 -2.63 -5.26
CA ILE A 195 -0.03 -1.85 -6.08
C ILE A 195 0.41 -1.84 -7.54
N VAL A 196 1.53 -1.19 -7.86
CA VAL A 196 1.99 -1.04 -9.26
C VAL A 196 2.32 -2.40 -9.89
N GLY A 197 3.02 -3.27 -9.16
CA GLY A 197 3.36 -4.61 -9.64
C GLY A 197 2.14 -5.48 -9.92
N ARG A 198 1.10 -5.41 -9.09
CA ARG A 198 -0.18 -6.12 -9.32
C ARG A 198 -0.93 -5.51 -10.50
N LEU A 199 -1.02 -4.17 -10.59
CA LEU A 199 -1.67 -3.49 -11.71
C LEU A 199 -1.01 -3.81 -13.05
N LYS A 200 0.32 -3.85 -13.10
CA LYS A 200 1.06 -4.26 -14.30
C LYS A 200 0.74 -5.70 -14.71
N ARG A 201 0.64 -6.62 -13.77
CA ARG A 201 0.25 -8.02 -14.06
C ARG A 201 -1.18 -8.11 -14.58
N GLU A 202 -2.11 -7.36 -13.98
CA GLU A 202 -3.51 -7.32 -14.40
C GLU A 202 -3.66 -6.78 -15.84
N LEU A 203 -2.83 -5.80 -16.20
CA LEU A 203 -2.82 -5.18 -17.54
C LEU A 203 -1.92 -5.90 -18.55
N GLY A 204 -1.10 -6.87 -18.14
CA GLY A 204 -0.16 -7.58 -19.01
C GLY A 204 0.99 -6.73 -19.55
N ILE A 205 1.49 -5.73 -18.77
CA ILE A 205 2.53 -4.77 -19.19
C ILE A 205 3.79 -4.79 -18.34
#